data_0cfb3646e2b9d876969d83ca5c383293
#
_entry.id   0cfb3646e2b9d876969d83ca5c383293
#
_cell.length_a   1.000
_cell.length_b   1.000
_cell.length_c   1.000
_cell.angle_alpha   90.00
_cell.angle_beta   90.00
_cell.angle_gamma   90.00
#
_symmetry.space_group_name_H-M   'P 1'
#
loop_
_entity.id
_entity.type
_entity.pdbx_description
1 polymer ?
#
loop_
_entity_poly.entity_id
_entity_poly.type
_entity_poly.pdbx_seq_one_letter_code
_entity_poly.pdbx_strand_id
1 'polypeptide(L)'
;MVLVDTSVWIQKRSADELFALANDELLAICPPILQELLQGAWDQVRRNRVHTIADNSGMLDSPVPIERFEVAGAMYCTARARSFTIRSSNDCLIAAIAMHHDVLLLHGDRDFDYIAQLFPLRARNINLSA
;
A
#
# COMPACT_ATOMS: atom_id res chain seq x y z
N MET A 1 5.00 -12.13 -4.43
CA MET A 1 3.88 -11.19 -4.42
C MET A 1 4.34 -9.85 -3.86
N VAL A 2 3.95 -8.77 -4.50
CA VAL A 2 4.33 -7.40 -4.11
C VAL A 2 3.05 -6.60 -3.91
N LEU A 3 2.90 -5.95 -2.75
CA LEU A 3 1.77 -5.07 -2.46
C LEU A 3 2.04 -3.69 -3.07
N VAL A 4 1.10 -3.19 -3.86
CA VAL A 4 1.26 -1.92 -4.60
C VAL A 4 0.30 -0.88 -4.04
N ASP A 5 0.86 0.17 -3.44
CA ASP A 5 0.09 1.24 -2.83
C ASP A 5 -0.62 2.12 -3.86
N THR A 6 -1.67 2.78 -3.43
CA THR A 6 -2.43 3.75 -4.23
C THR A 6 -1.53 4.79 -4.88
N SER A 7 -0.50 5.27 -4.17
CA SER A 7 0.45 6.27 -4.67
C SER A 7 1.22 5.82 -5.92
N VAL A 8 1.30 4.51 -6.17
CA VAL A 8 1.89 3.95 -7.39
C VAL A 8 0.84 3.86 -8.49
N TRP A 9 -0.35 3.30 -8.16
CA TRP A 9 -1.40 3.12 -9.15
C TRP A 9 -1.85 4.42 -9.81
N ILE A 10 -1.90 5.51 -9.05
CA ILE A 10 -2.33 6.82 -9.58
C ILE A 10 -1.35 7.42 -10.58
N GLN A 11 -0.11 6.92 -10.66
CA GLN A 11 0.88 7.38 -11.63
C GLN A 11 0.62 6.85 -13.03
N LYS A 12 -0.35 5.94 -13.21
CA LYS A 12 -0.76 5.39 -14.51
C LYS A 12 0.39 4.78 -15.30
N ARG A 13 1.27 4.06 -14.63
CA ARG A 13 2.37 3.34 -15.27
C ARG A 13 1.80 2.16 -16.07
N SER A 14 2.50 1.77 -17.14
CA SER A 14 2.13 0.59 -17.90
C SER A 14 2.27 -0.68 -17.06
N ALA A 15 1.59 -1.76 -17.49
CA ALA A 15 1.74 -3.07 -16.85
C ALA A 15 3.19 -3.54 -16.84
N ASP A 16 3.91 -3.34 -17.93
CA ASP A 16 5.32 -3.73 -18.05
C ASP A 16 6.20 -2.97 -17.06
N GLU A 17 5.97 -1.67 -16.89
CA GLU A 17 6.69 -0.85 -15.90
C GLU A 17 6.45 -1.35 -14.48
N LEU A 18 5.18 -1.65 -14.15
CA LEU A 18 4.82 -2.15 -12.82
C LEU A 18 5.44 -3.52 -12.54
N PHE A 19 5.40 -4.43 -13.51
CA PHE A 19 6.05 -5.74 -13.36
C PHE A 19 7.56 -5.60 -13.18
N ALA A 20 8.19 -4.71 -13.92
CA ALA A 20 9.63 -4.46 -13.76
C ALA A 20 9.95 -3.93 -12.36
N LEU A 21 9.16 -2.99 -11.84
CA LEU A 21 9.32 -2.46 -10.49
C LEU A 21 9.10 -3.55 -9.42
N ALA A 22 8.24 -4.50 -9.68
CA ALA A 22 7.92 -5.61 -8.78
C ALA A 22 8.85 -6.83 -8.98
N ASN A 23 9.92 -6.72 -9.77
CA ASN A 23 10.81 -7.83 -10.12
C ASN A 23 10.04 -9.02 -10.71
N ASP A 24 9.06 -8.73 -11.57
CA ASP A 24 8.19 -9.70 -12.24
C ASP A 24 7.34 -10.57 -11.29
N GLU A 25 7.19 -10.14 -10.04
CA GLU A 25 6.31 -10.81 -9.09
C GLU A 25 4.85 -10.41 -9.29
N LEU A 26 3.94 -11.23 -8.78
CA LEU A 26 2.51 -10.95 -8.80
C LEU A 26 2.20 -9.67 -8.02
N LEU A 27 1.46 -8.76 -8.65
CA LEU A 27 1.00 -7.53 -8.01
C LEU A 27 -0.22 -7.84 -7.14
N ALA A 28 -0.28 -7.20 -5.97
CA ALA A 28 -1.38 -7.36 -5.04
C ALA A 28 -1.88 -6.01 -4.55
N ILE A 29 -3.13 -6.00 -4.14
CA ILE A 29 -3.74 -4.90 -3.38
C ILE A 29 -4.36 -5.49 -2.11
N CYS A 30 -4.90 -4.64 -1.27
CA CYS A 30 -5.66 -5.02 -0.08
C CYS A 30 -6.90 -4.12 0.03
N PRO A 31 -7.90 -4.48 0.87
CA PRO A 31 -9.10 -3.68 0.98
C PRO A 31 -8.88 -2.19 1.25
N PRO A 32 -7.95 -1.77 2.13
CA PRO A 32 -7.67 -0.34 2.31
C PRO A 32 -7.19 0.36 1.04
N ILE A 33 -6.37 -0.30 0.22
CA ILE A 33 -5.90 0.25 -1.05
C ILE A 33 -7.06 0.34 -2.04
N LEU A 34 -7.89 -0.71 -2.13
CA LEU A 34 -9.08 -0.69 -2.98
C LEU A 34 -9.99 0.49 -2.63
N GLN A 35 -10.22 0.72 -1.33
CA GLN A 35 -11.02 1.85 -0.87
C GLN A 35 -10.45 3.18 -1.34
N GLU A 36 -9.14 3.39 -1.18
CA GLU A 36 -8.48 4.61 -1.61
C GLU A 36 -8.57 4.83 -3.13
N LEU A 37 -8.39 3.77 -3.91
CA LEU A 37 -8.55 3.83 -5.36
C LEU A 37 -9.97 4.23 -5.75
N LEU A 38 -10.99 3.67 -5.09
CA LEU A 38 -12.39 3.99 -5.35
C LEU A 38 -12.74 5.42 -4.93
N GLN A 39 -12.10 5.94 -3.87
CA GLN A 39 -12.30 7.33 -3.44
C GLN A 39 -11.92 8.34 -4.53
N GLY A 40 -10.95 8.01 -5.37
CA GLY A 40 -10.55 8.85 -6.50
C GLY A 40 -11.33 8.57 -7.80
N ALA A 41 -12.21 7.58 -7.82
CA ALA A 41 -12.92 7.13 -9.01
C ALA A 41 -14.32 7.76 -9.08
N TRP A 42 -14.37 9.05 -9.45
CA TRP A 42 -15.59 9.84 -9.41
C TRP A 42 -16.55 9.61 -10.59
N ASP A 43 -16.13 8.88 -11.63
CA ASP A 43 -16.99 8.52 -12.77
C ASP A 43 -16.90 7.03 -13.09
N GLN A 44 -17.75 6.55 -13.98
CA GLN A 44 -17.83 5.12 -14.31
C GLN A 44 -16.57 4.60 -14.99
N VAL A 45 -15.93 5.42 -15.83
CA VAL A 45 -14.68 5.03 -16.52
C VAL A 45 -13.58 4.76 -15.51
N ARG A 46 -13.43 5.63 -14.50
CA ARG A 46 -12.44 5.46 -13.44
C ARG A 46 -12.77 4.27 -12.55
N ARG A 47 -14.05 4.10 -12.19
CA ARG A 47 -14.47 2.91 -11.41
C ARG A 47 -14.18 1.62 -12.14
N ASN A 48 -14.43 1.56 -13.44
CA ASN A 48 -14.13 0.38 -14.25
C ASN A 48 -12.64 0.07 -14.25
N ARG A 49 -11.78 1.09 -14.30
CA ARG A 49 -10.33 0.92 -14.21
C ARG A 49 -9.93 0.31 -12.87
N VAL A 50 -10.51 0.79 -11.78
CA VAL A 50 -10.23 0.24 -10.44
C VAL A 50 -10.64 -1.23 -10.36
N HIS A 51 -11.81 -1.57 -10.88
CA HIS A 51 -12.26 -2.97 -10.90
C HIS A 51 -11.34 -3.85 -11.76
N THR A 52 -10.82 -3.33 -12.87
CA THR A 52 -9.85 -4.05 -13.69
C THR A 52 -8.56 -4.31 -12.90
N ILE A 53 -8.06 -3.32 -12.16
CA ILE A 53 -6.90 -3.49 -11.29
C ILE A 53 -7.18 -4.60 -10.26
N ALA A 54 -8.31 -4.53 -9.57
CA ALA A 54 -8.68 -5.50 -8.55
C ALA A 54 -8.81 -6.91 -9.12
N ASP A 55 -9.43 -7.06 -10.29
CA ASP A 55 -9.64 -8.35 -10.94
C ASP A 55 -8.34 -9.01 -11.39
N ASN A 56 -7.31 -8.21 -11.71
CA ASN A 56 -6.02 -8.69 -12.21
C ASN A 56 -4.94 -8.72 -11.13
N SER A 57 -5.26 -8.40 -9.89
CA SER A 57 -4.30 -8.37 -8.78
C SER A 57 -4.64 -9.44 -7.76
N GLY A 58 -3.64 -9.86 -6.99
CA GLY A 58 -3.88 -10.61 -5.76
C GLY A 58 -4.55 -9.70 -4.73
N MET A 59 -5.33 -10.29 -3.83
CA MET A 59 -6.00 -9.55 -2.74
C MET A 59 -5.51 -10.10 -1.41
N LEU A 60 -4.77 -9.29 -0.65
CA LEU A 60 -4.33 -9.65 0.69
C LEU A 60 -5.37 -9.22 1.72
N ASP A 61 -5.65 -10.10 2.68
CA ASP A 61 -6.51 -9.79 3.83
C ASP A 61 -7.91 -9.28 3.43
N SER A 62 -8.66 -10.11 2.74
CA SER A 62 -10.07 -9.83 2.45
C SER A 62 -10.95 -10.94 3.03
N PRO A 63 -11.62 -10.70 4.19
CA PRO A 63 -11.62 -9.45 4.97
C PRO A 63 -10.33 -9.19 5.73
N VAL A 64 -10.13 -7.94 6.16
CA VAL A 64 -8.97 -7.58 6.98
C VAL A 64 -9.20 -8.07 8.42
N PRO A 65 -8.31 -8.93 8.96
CA PRO A 65 -8.43 -9.39 10.34
C PRO A 65 -8.31 -8.24 11.34
N ILE A 66 -8.99 -8.38 12.48
CA ILE A 66 -8.97 -7.35 13.52
C ILE A 66 -7.54 -7.08 14.02
N GLU A 67 -6.69 -8.11 14.03
CA GLU A 67 -5.30 -8.01 14.49
C GLU A 67 -4.49 -6.99 13.68
N ARG A 68 -4.82 -6.80 12.40
CA ARG A 68 -4.15 -5.80 11.56
C ARG A 68 -4.46 -4.39 12.03
N PHE A 69 -5.70 -4.14 12.46
CA PHE A 69 -6.11 -2.84 13.01
C PHE A 69 -5.43 -2.57 14.36
N GLU A 70 -5.32 -3.60 15.18
CA GLU A 70 -4.64 -3.48 16.48
C GLU A 70 -3.16 -3.12 16.30
N VAL A 71 -2.48 -3.79 15.39
CA VAL A 71 -1.07 -3.47 15.05
C VAL A 71 -0.96 -2.06 14.48
N ALA A 72 -1.83 -1.70 13.53
CA ALA A 72 -1.81 -0.38 12.90
C ALA A 72 -2.00 0.75 13.92
N GLY A 73 -2.93 0.57 14.87
CA GLY A 73 -3.17 1.55 15.93
C GLY A 73 -1.95 1.71 16.83
N ALA A 74 -1.32 0.62 17.22
CA ALA A 74 -0.10 0.65 18.02
C ALA A 74 1.06 1.32 17.28
N MET A 75 1.19 1.06 15.98
CA MET A 75 2.21 1.70 15.13
C MET A 75 2.03 3.21 15.07
N TYR A 76 0.80 3.66 14.85
CA TYR A 76 0.49 5.08 14.80
C TYR A 76 0.85 5.77 16.13
N CYS A 77 0.46 5.17 17.23
CA CYS A 77 0.75 5.66 18.58
C CYS A 77 2.26 5.76 18.83
N THR A 78 3.01 4.71 18.47
CA THR A 78 4.47 4.67 18.62
C THR A 78 5.15 5.74 17.77
N ALA A 79 4.71 5.92 16.54
CA ALA A 79 5.26 6.93 15.64
C ALA A 79 5.08 8.34 16.21
N ARG A 80 3.90 8.65 16.73
CA ARG A 80 3.64 9.95 17.37
C ARG A 80 4.53 10.17 18.60
N ALA A 81 4.71 9.16 19.42
CA ALA A 81 5.58 9.23 20.60
C ALA A 81 7.03 9.50 20.24
N ARG A 82 7.44 9.13 19.02
CA ARG A 82 8.79 9.38 18.49
C ARG A 82 8.86 10.60 17.59
N SER A 83 7.85 11.46 17.63
CA SER A 83 7.77 12.70 16.87
C SER A 83 7.69 12.51 15.35
N PHE A 84 7.27 11.33 14.87
CA PHE A 84 6.94 11.12 13.47
C PHE A 84 5.46 11.41 13.25
N THR A 85 5.16 12.27 12.28
CA THR A 85 3.78 12.57 11.89
C THR A 85 3.41 11.71 10.69
N ILE A 86 2.56 10.72 10.91
CA ILE A 86 1.95 9.93 9.85
C ILE A 86 0.64 10.63 9.50
N ARG A 87 0.52 11.14 8.27
CA ARG A 87 -0.63 11.94 7.84
C ARG A 87 -1.90 11.12 7.68
N SER A 88 -1.76 9.83 7.36
CA SER A 88 -2.89 8.92 7.17
C SER A 88 -2.71 7.69 8.03
N SER A 89 -3.67 7.45 8.94
CA SER A 89 -3.68 6.23 9.75
C SER A 89 -3.86 4.97 8.88
N ASN A 90 -4.44 5.12 7.69
CA ASN A 90 -4.60 4.03 6.73
C ASN A 90 -3.25 3.49 6.25
N ASP A 91 -2.21 4.31 6.20
CA ASP A 91 -0.86 3.88 5.85
C ASP A 91 -0.30 2.89 6.87
N CYS A 92 -0.61 3.09 8.16
CA CYS A 92 -0.24 2.11 9.19
C CYS A 92 -0.96 0.77 8.99
N LEU A 93 -2.22 0.80 8.57
CA LEU A 93 -2.97 -0.43 8.28
C LEU A 93 -2.39 -1.17 7.08
N ILE A 94 -2.08 -0.46 6.00
CA ILE A 94 -1.46 -1.03 4.81
C ILE A 94 -0.09 -1.64 5.17
N ALA A 95 0.71 -0.91 5.95
CA ALA A 95 2.01 -1.40 6.42
C ALA A 95 1.87 -2.65 7.29
N ALA A 96 0.88 -2.69 8.18
CA ALA A 96 0.62 -3.86 9.03
C ALA A 96 0.30 -5.09 8.19
N ILE A 97 -0.49 -4.91 7.13
CA ILE A 97 -0.83 -6.00 6.20
C ILE A 97 0.45 -6.50 5.48
N ALA A 98 1.25 -5.59 4.95
CA ALA A 98 2.50 -5.94 4.27
C ALA A 98 3.46 -6.69 5.20
N MET A 99 3.62 -6.20 6.43
CA MET A 99 4.50 -6.83 7.41
C MET A 99 4.04 -8.23 7.81
N HIS A 100 2.74 -8.40 8.01
CA HIS A 100 2.21 -9.71 8.38
C HIS A 100 2.48 -10.76 7.32
N HIS A 101 2.30 -10.41 6.05
CA HIS A 101 2.51 -11.32 4.92
C HIS A 101 3.96 -11.35 4.43
N ASP A 102 4.83 -10.54 5.04
CA ASP A 102 6.24 -10.41 4.64
C ASP A 102 6.40 -10.16 3.13
N VAL A 103 5.62 -9.25 2.60
CA VAL A 103 5.69 -8.85 1.19
C VAL A 103 6.29 -7.45 1.07
N LEU A 104 6.97 -7.20 -0.05
CA LEU A 104 7.46 -5.87 -0.36
C LEU A 104 6.28 -4.94 -0.66
N LEU A 105 6.32 -3.73 -0.10
CA LEU A 105 5.39 -2.66 -0.40
C LEU A 105 6.05 -1.69 -1.38
N LEU A 106 5.50 -1.57 -2.58
CA LEU A 106 5.87 -0.51 -3.53
C LEU A 106 5.00 0.71 -3.24
N HIS A 107 5.62 1.86 -3.10
CA HIS A 107 4.90 3.10 -2.77
C HIS A 107 5.62 4.32 -3.35
N GLY A 108 4.95 5.47 -3.28
CA GLY A 108 5.49 6.78 -3.65
C GLY A 108 5.17 7.83 -2.58
N ASP A 109 5.08 7.43 -1.30
CA ASP A 109 4.69 8.29 -0.19
C ASP A 109 5.72 8.24 0.94
N ARG A 110 6.21 9.42 1.37
CA ARG A 110 7.20 9.52 2.45
C ARG A 110 6.74 8.94 3.77
N ASP A 111 5.44 8.86 4.03
CA ASP A 111 4.94 8.29 5.28
C ASP A 111 5.37 6.83 5.44
N PHE A 112 5.43 6.07 4.35
CA PHE A 112 5.95 4.70 4.40
C PHE A 112 7.46 4.66 4.64
N ASP A 113 8.21 5.66 4.18
CA ASP A 113 9.63 5.75 4.51
C ASP A 113 9.83 5.94 6.02
N TYR A 114 9.00 6.76 6.67
CA TYR A 114 9.03 6.95 8.12
C TYR A 114 8.64 5.67 8.86
N ILE A 115 7.59 5.00 8.41
CA ILE A 115 7.16 3.73 8.99
C ILE A 115 8.27 2.69 8.89
N ALA A 116 8.96 2.61 7.77
CA ALA A 116 10.05 1.66 7.56
C ALA A 116 11.27 1.93 8.44
N GLN A 117 11.44 3.17 8.92
CA GLN A 117 12.50 3.50 9.88
C GLN A 117 12.19 2.96 11.28
N LEU A 118 10.91 2.85 11.64
CA LEU A 118 10.49 2.48 12.99
C LEU A 118 10.08 1.01 13.12
N PHE A 119 9.67 0.39 12.02
CA PHE A 119 9.08 -0.95 12.03
C PHE A 119 9.71 -1.80 10.91
N PRO A 120 9.64 -3.15 11.02
CA PRO A 120 10.25 -4.05 10.02
C PRO A 120 9.42 -4.15 8.74
N LEU A 121 9.11 -3.01 8.12
CA LEU A 121 8.42 -2.93 6.85
C LEU A 121 9.43 -3.02 5.72
N ARG A 122 9.23 -3.97 4.80
CA ARG A 122 9.98 -4.02 3.56
C ARG A 122 9.27 -3.11 2.55
N ALA A 123 9.87 -1.97 2.27
CA ALA A 123 9.26 -0.95 1.43
C ALA A 123 10.27 -0.39 0.41
N ARG A 124 9.76 -0.03 -0.76
CA ARG A 124 10.54 0.61 -1.80
C ARG A 124 9.77 1.83 -2.32
N ASN A 125 10.36 3.00 -2.12
CA ASN A 125 9.80 4.24 -2.66
C ASN A 125 10.24 4.39 -4.12
N ILE A 126 9.30 4.31 -5.06
CA ILE A 126 9.59 4.36 -6.50
C ILE A 126 9.91 5.77 -6.99
N ASN A 127 9.65 6.79 -6.17
CA ASN A 127 9.96 8.18 -6.51
C ASN A 127 11.39 8.57 -6.14
N LEU A 128 12.11 7.73 -5.39
CA LEU A 128 13.49 7.98 -5.03
C LEU A 128 14.41 7.38 -6.09
N SER A 129 15.37 8.17 -6.54
CA SER A 129 16.41 7.69 -7.43
C SER A 129 17.28 6.67 -6.71
N ALA A 130 17.60 5.60 -7.38
CA ALA A 130 18.51 4.59 -6.86
C ALA A 130 19.94 5.15 -6.79
#